data_affe9919018fc4a798f0a41dc92870ae
#
_entry.id   affe9919018fc4a798f0a41dc92870ae
#
_cell.length_a   1.000
_cell.length_b   1.000
_cell.length_c   1.000
_cell.angle_alpha   90.00
_cell.angle_beta   90.00
_cell.angle_gamma   90.00
#
_symmetry.space_group_name_H-M   'P 1'
#
loop_
_entity.id
_entity.type
_entity.pdbx_description
1 polymer ?
#
loop_
_entity_poly.entity_id
_entity_poly.type
_entity_poly.pdbx_seq_one_letter_code
_entity_poly.pdbx_strand_id
1 'polypeptide(L)'
;MNALIRRRWINLGLLGLAGGLTALALFEPGREQPVVISPLLELSPARIEHIEVLRPDRETLAFERQEGRWWMTTPDSGWANPVLINRVLEIAAVRCSLQYPAAELDLPMLHLEPPRLRLRLDDREIHFGATAPTDGLRYLQVGARVHLCPDRLYPLLTSAAASFLAPAIESPQSPATKVE
;
A
#
# COMPACT_ATOMS: atom_id res chain seq x y z
N MET A 1 20.57 40.37 53.72
CA MET A 1 20.96 39.64 52.48
C MET A 1 20.68 40.58 51.32
N ASN A 2 21.74 41.05 50.64
CA ASN A 2 21.65 42.18 49.69
C ASN A 2 20.83 41.76 48.43
N ALA A 3 19.87 42.60 48.07
CA ALA A 3 18.99 42.38 46.88
C ALA A 3 19.79 42.11 45.58
N LEU A 4 20.99 42.64 45.48
CA LEU A 4 21.90 42.44 44.36
C LEU A 4 22.44 41.00 44.28
N ILE A 5 22.72 40.34 45.41
CA ILE A 5 23.20 38.98 45.47
C ILE A 5 22.08 38.01 45.07
N ARG A 6 20.85 38.25 45.54
CA ARG A 6 19.70 37.44 45.19
C ARG A 6 19.39 37.50 43.69
N ARG A 7 19.50 38.70 43.06
CA ARG A 7 19.31 38.88 41.62
C ARG A 7 20.38 38.12 40.78
N ARG A 8 21.65 38.11 41.25
CA ARG A 8 22.71 37.34 40.57
C ARG A 8 22.45 35.85 40.61
N TRP A 9 21.97 35.32 41.73
CA TRP A 9 21.65 33.88 41.86
C TRP A 9 20.45 33.48 41.00
N ILE A 10 19.44 34.35 40.90
CA ILE A 10 18.28 34.10 40.03
C ILE A 10 18.69 34.09 38.54
N ASN A 11 19.54 35.07 38.14
CA ASN A 11 20.02 35.11 36.74
C ASN A 11 20.91 33.90 36.38
N LEU A 12 21.77 33.45 37.29
CA LEU A 12 22.57 32.26 37.13
C LEU A 12 21.67 30.97 37.01
N GLY A 13 20.63 30.88 37.82
CA GLY A 13 19.67 29.79 37.73
C GLY A 13 18.91 29.76 36.40
N LEU A 14 18.48 30.96 35.91
CA LEU A 14 17.81 31.09 34.61
C LEU A 14 18.75 30.74 33.44
N LEU A 15 20.00 31.14 33.53
CA LEU A 15 21.02 30.85 32.51
C LEU A 15 21.32 29.34 32.48
N GLY A 16 21.41 28.69 33.64
CA GLY A 16 21.57 27.24 33.76
C GLY A 16 20.37 26.47 33.22
N LEU A 17 19.13 26.95 33.49
CA LEU A 17 17.92 26.37 32.96
C LEU A 17 17.82 26.50 31.44
N ALA A 18 18.13 27.70 30.92
CA ALA A 18 18.14 27.93 29.47
C ALA A 18 19.19 27.08 28.76
N GLY A 19 20.40 26.97 29.31
CA GLY A 19 21.46 26.12 28.78
C GLY A 19 21.09 24.62 28.82
N GLY A 20 20.47 24.19 29.92
CA GLY A 20 19.99 22.80 30.05
C GLY A 20 18.88 22.46 29.03
N LEU A 21 17.93 23.35 28.82
CA LEU A 21 16.86 23.15 27.82
C LEU A 21 17.44 23.20 26.39
N THR A 22 18.40 24.05 26.11
CA THR A 22 19.06 24.07 24.79
C THR A 22 19.87 22.79 24.55
N ALA A 23 20.57 22.31 25.58
CA ALA A 23 21.29 21.04 25.48
C ALA A 23 20.32 19.87 25.25
N LEU A 24 19.21 19.80 25.97
CA LEU A 24 18.16 18.81 25.76
C LEU A 24 17.59 18.86 24.31
N ALA A 25 17.32 20.07 23.80
CA ALA A 25 16.82 20.25 22.43
C ALA A 25 17.85 19.83 21.35
N LEU A 26 19.14 20.00 21.63
CA LEU A 26 20.21 19.56 20.74
C LEU A 26 20.50 18.06 20.84
N PHE A 27 20.21 17.45 21.99
CA PHE A 27 20.36 16.01 22.25
C PHE A 27 19.04 15.24 22.10
N GLU A 28 17.98 15.82 21.57
CA GLU A 28 16.77 15.09 21.27
C GLU A 28 17.09 13.88 20.39
N PRO A 29 16.95 12.63 20.93
CA PRO A 29 17.16 11.41 20.15
C PRO A 29 16.02 11.14 19.15
N GLY A 30 15.22 12.16 18.85
CA GLY A 30 14.07 12.13 17.96
C GLY A 30 14.28 12.90 16.66
N ARG A 31 15.49 12.98 16.12
CA ARG A 31 15.63 13.36 14.72
C ARG A 31 14.93 12.29 13.90
N GLU A 32 13.75 12.63 13.42
CA GLU A 32 13.07 11.87 12.40
C GLU A 32 14.08 11.54 11.32
N GLN A 33 14.50 10.29 11.25
CA GLN A 33 15.30 9.83 10.12
C GLN A 33 14.48 10.19 8.90
N PRO A 34 15.06 10.81 7.87
CA PRO A 34 14.34 11.11 6.65
C PRO A 34 13.67 9.82 6.22
N VAL A 35 12.33 9.82 6.20
CA VAL A 35 11.54 8.66 5.78
C VAL A 35 11.98 8.40 4.34
N VAL A 36 12.83 7.42 4.14
CA VAL A 36 13.19 6.95 2.80
C VAL A 36 11.92 6.30 2.27
N ILE A 37 11.15 7.08 1.52
CA ILE A 37 9.90 6.63 0.90
C ILE A 37 10.29 5.72 -0.26
N SER A 38 10.57 4.46 0.05
CA SER A 38 10.82 3.42 -0.95
C SER A 38 9.48 2.95 -1.55
N PRO A 39 9.46 2.49 -2.80
CA PRO A 39 8.29 1.83 -3.36
C PRO A 39 7.96 0.57 -2.53
N LEU A 40 6.68 0.19 -2.50
CA LEU A 40 6.19 -0.97 -1.73
C LEU A 40 6.89 -2.26 -2.16
N LEU A 41 7.08 -2.42 -3.47
CA LEU A 41 7.85 -3.53 -4.05
C LEU A 41 8.97 -2.97 -4.93
N GLU A 42 10.13 -3.59 -4.85
CA GLU A 42 11.24 -3.31 -5.77
C GLU A 42 11.09 -4.14 -7.06
N LEU A 43 9.90 -4.06 -7.68
CA LEU A 43 9.55 -4.77 -8.90
C LEU A 43 9.19 -3.78 -10.01
N SER A 44 9.69 -4.06 -11.21
CA SER A 44 9.23 -3.37 -12.41
C SER A 44 7.90 -3.98 -12.88
N PRO A 45 6.81 -3.19 -13.00
CA PRO A 45 5.53 -3.70 -13.50
C PRO A 45 5.62 -4.40 -14.86
N ALA A 46 6.58 -4.00 -15.68
CA ALA A 46 6.81 -4.60 -17.01
C ALA A 46 7.34 -6.03 -16.98
N ARG A 47 7.87 -6.47 -15.84
CA ARG A 47 8.48 -7.81 -15.68
C ARG A 47 7.56 -8.81 -15.00
N ILE A 48 6.40 -8.36 -14.52
CA ILE A 48 5.42 -9.21 -13.85
C ILE A 48 4.70 -10.05 -14.93
N GLU A 49 4.67 -11.36 -14.74
CA GLU A 49 4.06 -12.33 -15.65
C GLU A 49 2.78 -12.93 -15.08
N HIS A 50 2.65 -12.99 -13.74
CA HIS A 50 1.52 -13.60 -13.06
C HIS A 50 0.95 -12.68 -11.99
N ILE A 51 -0.38 -12.59 -11.95
CA ILE A 51 -1.13 -11.89 -10.91
C ILE A 51 -2.15 -12.87 -10.32
N GLU A 52 -2.17 -13.00 -9.00
CA GLU A 52 -3.18 -13.79 -8.30
C GLU A 52 -3.75 -12.98 -7.14
N VAL A 53 -5.09 -12.92 -7.05
CA VAL A 53 -5.82 -12.24 -5.97
C VAL A 53 -6.63 -13.29 -5.21
N LEU A 54 -6.17 -13.64 -4.02
CA LEU A 54 -6.85 -14.57 -3.13
C LEU A 54 -7.78 -13.80 -2.20
N ARG A 55 -9.08 -14.09 -2.29
CA ARG A 55 -10.16 -13.44 -1.54
C ARG A 55 -10.86 -14.50 -0.69
N PRO A 56 -10.80 -14.43 0.67
CA PRO A 56 -11.33 -15.49 1.54
C PRO A 56 -12.79 -15.85 1.27
N ASP A 57 -13.63 -14.86 0.97
CA ASP A 57 -15.08 -15.03 0.80
C ASP A 57 -15.54 -14.94 -0.66
N ARG A 58 -14.62 -15.00 -1.62
CA ARG A 58 -14.91 -14.85 -3.05
C ARG A 58 -13.99 -15.73 -3.89
N GLU A 59 -14.32 -15.85 -5.16
CA GLU A 59 -13.50 -16.53 -6.15
C GLU A 59 -12.12 -15.86 -6.28
N THR A 60 -11.09 -16.68 -6.37
CA THR A 60 -9.74 -16.23 -6.70
C THR A 60 -9.71 -15.63 -8.10
N LEU A 61 -8.98 -14.55 -8.29
CA LEU A 61 -8.67 -14.02 -9.62
C LEU A 61 -7.25 -14.40 -9.97
N ALA A 62 -7.04 -14.96 -11.15
CA ALA A 62 -5.71 -15.25 -11.65
C ALA A 62 -5.56 -14.74 -13.08
N PHE A 63 -4.39 -14.15 -13.36
CA PHE A 63 -4.07 -13.59 -14.66
C PHE A 63 -2.66 -13.97 -15.04
N GLU A 64 -2.47 -14.24 -16.32
CA GLU A 64 -1.18 -14.55 -16.93
C GLU A 64 -0.90 -13.60 -18.09
N ARG A 65 0.35 -13.28 -18.28
CA ARG A 65 0.77 -12.44 -19.40
C ARG A 65 1.01 -13.33 -20.63
N GLN A 66 0.25 -13.08 -21.70
CA GLN A 66 0.33 -13.77 -22.96
C GLN A 66 0.56 -12.76 -24.09
N GLU A 67 1.65 -12.87 -24.82
CA GLU A 67 1.98 -11.98 -25.95
C GLU A 67 1.94 -10.48 -25.61
N GLY A 68 2.36 -10.12 -24.38
CA GLY A 68 2.36 -8.74 -23.89
C GLY A 68 1.01 -8.22 -23.41
N ARG A 69 -0.04 -9.03 -23.44
CA ARG A 69 -1.40 -8.74 -22.95
C ARG A 69 -1.71 -9.63 -21.75
N TRP A 70 -2.71 -9.23 -20.97
CA TRP A 70 -3.15 -10.00 -19.81
C TRP A 70 -4.38 -10.86 -20.14
N TRP A 71 -4.29 -12.13 -19.80
CA TRP A 71 -5.35 -13.12 -19.90
C TRP A 71 -5.79 -13.54 -18.52
N MET A 72 -7.11 -13.45 -18.21
CA MET A 72 -7.67 -14.01 -16.99
C MET A 72 -7.80 -15.52 -17.18
N THR A 73 -7.30 -16.29 -16.20
CA THR A 73 -7.38 -17.76 -16.19
C THR A 73 -8.41 -18.26 -15.18
N THR A 74 -8.74 -17.45 -14.18
CA THR A 74 -9.69 -17.82 -13.09
C THR A 74 -10.42 -16.55 -12.61
N PRO A 75 -11.76 -16.63 -12.33
CA PRO A 75 -12.64 -17.80 -12.46
C PRO A 75 -13.05 -18.07 -13.90
N ASP A 76 -13.15 -17.05 -14.72
CA ASP A 76 -13.50 -17.12 -16.13
C ASP A 76 -12.26 -16.90 -16.99
N SER A 77 -12.21 -17.51 -18.16
CA SER A 77 -11.09 -17.30 -19.08
C SER A 77 -11.43 -16.26 -20.14
N GLY A 78 -10.51 -15.30 -20.34
CA GLY A 78 -10.71 -14.25 -21.34
C GLY A 78 -9.66 -13.15 -21.25
N TRP A 79 -9.64 -12.27 -22.26
CA TRP A 79 -8.77 -11.11 -22.22
C TRP A 79 -9.13 -10.19 -21.06
N ALA A 80 -8.14 -9.84 -20.26
CA ALA A 80 -8.33 -8.95 -19.13
C ALA A 80 -8.45 -7.49 -19.58
N ASN A 81 -9.19 -6.70 -18.81
CA ASN A 81 -9.29 -5.26 -19.01
C ASN A 81 -7.94 -4.59 -18.68
N PRO A 82 -7.23 -4.03 -19.68
CA PRO A 82 -5.89 -3.49 -19.46
C PRO A 82 -5.87 -2.31 -18.50
N VAL A 83 -6.95 -1.54 -18.42
CA VAL A 83 -7.05 -0.38 -17.51
C VAL A 83 -7.03 -0.86 -16.06
N LEU A 84 -7.81 -1.91 -15.74
CA LEU A 84 -7.88 -2.43 -14.37
C LEU A 84 -6.60 -3.17 -13.99
N ILE A 85 -6.03 -3.96 -14.89
CA ILE A 85 -4.76 -4.64 -14.64
C ILE A 85 -3.62 -3.64 -14.41
N ASN A 86 -3.52 -2.57 -15.20
CA ASN A 86 -2.51 -1.54 -14.98
C ASN A 86 -2.67 -0.89 -13.59
N ARG A 87 -3.92 -0.67 -13.13
CA ARG A 87 -4.18 -0.20 -11.75
C ARG A 87 -3.69 -1.19 -10.68
N VAL A 88 -3.84 -2.48 -10.92
CA VAL A 88 -3.30 -3.51 -10.00
C VAL A 88 -1.78 -3.45 -9.98
N LEU A 89 -1.13 -3.31 -11.11
CA LEU A 89 0.33 -3.25 -11.24
C LEU A 89 0.93 -1.98 -10.62
N GLU A 90 0.18 -0.87 -10.59
CA GLU A 90 0.62 0.39 -9.96
C GLU A 90 0.98 0.20 -8.47
N ILE A 91 0.47 -0.84 -7.80
CA ILE A 91 0.78 -1.11 -6.39
C ILE A 91 2.27 -1.35 -6.16
N ALA A 92 2.97 -1.93 -7.12
CA ALA A 92 4.41 -2.18 -7.01
C ALA A 92 5.20 -0.88 -6.80
N ALA A 93 4.73 0.22 -7.38
CA ALA A 93 5.34 1.54 -7.30
C ALA A 93 4.73 2.45 -6.22
N VAL A 94 3.69 1.99 -5.48
CA VAL A 94 3.06 2.79 -4.43
C VAL A 94 4.08 3.12 -3.35
N ARG A 95 4.09 4.37 -2.94
CA ARG A 95 4.90 4.86 -1.83
C ARG A 95 4.03 5.01 -0.59
N CYS A 96 4.45 4.37 0.48
CA CYS A 96 3.73 4.36 1.74
C CYS A 96 4.43 5.27 2.74
N SER A 97 3.64 6.02 3.51
CA SER A 97 4.17 7.06 4.41
C SER A 97 4.89 6.49 5.63
N LEU A 98 4.46 5.33 6.11
CA LEU A 98 4.97 4.72 7.33
C LEU A 98 5.23 3.23 7.10
N GLN A 99 6.24 2.71 7.79
CA GLN A 99 6.54 1.28 7.80
C GLN A 99 7.01 0.86 9.20
N TYR A 100 6.63 -0.35 9.59
CA TYR A 100 6.96 -0.94 10.89
C TYR A 100 7.41 -2.40 10.72
N PRO A 101 8.30 -2.92 11.59
CA PRO A 101 8.57 -4.35 11.65
C PRO A 101 7.29 -5.11 12.03
N ALA A 102 6.96 -6.17 11.29
CA ALA A 102 5.76 -6.97 11.57
C ALA A 102 5.80 -7.60 12.97
N ALA A 103 7.00 -7.95 13.46
CA ALA A 103 7.21 -8.55 14.79
C ALA A 103 6.84 -7.61 15.97
N GLU A 104 6.73 -6.32 15.73
CA GLU A 104 6.37 -5.30 16.74
C GLU A 104 4.85 -5.00 16.77
N LEU A 105 4.07 -5.65 15.91
CA LEU A 105 2.65 -5.36 15.72
C LEU A 105 1.78 -6.58 16.04
N ASP A 106 0.56 -6.33 16.49
CA ASP A 106 -0.48 -7.35 16.63
C ASP A 106 -1.15 -7.59 15.26
N LEU A 107 -0.60 -8.52 14.48
CA LEU A 107 -1.07 -8.82 13.12
C LEU A 107 -2.53 -9.27 13.07
N PRO A 108 -3.01 -10.12 14.02
CA PRO A 108 -4.43 -10.46 14.13
C PRO A 108 -5.34 -9.22 14.29
N MET A 109 -4.99 -8.28 15.17
CA MET A 109 -5.76 -7.05 15.37
C MET A 109 -5.82 -6.19 14.10
N LEU A 110 -4.75 -6.20 13.32
CA LEU A 110 -4.66 -5.48 12.05
C LEU A 110 -5.31 -6.23 10.89
N HIS A 111 -5.88 -7.43 11.12
CA HIS A 111 -6.40 -8.32 10.09
C HIS A 111 -5.36 -8.65 9.00
N LEU A 112 -4.11 -8.80 9.41
CA LEU A 112 -3.03 -9.27 8.55
C LEU A 112 -2.76 -10.78 8.76
N GLU A 113 -3.29 -11.34 9.85
CA GLU A 113 -3.21 -12.77 10.17
C GLU A 113 -4.52 -13.27 10.80
N PRO A 114 -5.45 -13.88 10.03
CA PRO A 114 -5.42 -14.03 8.56
C PRO A 114 -5.68 -12.69 7.83
N PRO A 115 -5.08 -12.49 6.66
CA PRO A 115 -5.29 -11.27 5.87
C PRO A 115 -6.70 -11.25 5.24
N ARG A 116 -7.24 -10.04 5.06
CA ARG A 116 -8.52 -9.83 4.37
C ARG A 116 -8.47 -10.16 2.88
N LEU A 117 -7.28 -10.05 2.29
CA LEU A 117 -7.02 -10.33 0.88
C LEU A 117 -5.51 -10.49 0.71
N ARG A 118 -5.10 -11.38 -0.20
CA ARG A 118 -3.72 -11.50 -0.64
C ARG A 118 -3.61 -11.19 -2.12
N LEU A 119 -2.63 -10.40 -2.47
CA LEU A 119 -2.25 -10.15 -3.84
C LEU A 119 -0.86 -10.73 -4.06
N ARG A 120 -0.75 -11.65 -5.00
CA ARG A 120 0.54 -12.19 -5.43
C ARG A 120 0.90 -11.64 -6.80
N LEU A 121 2.11 -11.14 -6.91
CA LEU A 121 2.73 -10.68 -8.16
C LEU A 121 4.00 -11.51 -8.34
N ASP A 122 3.95 -12.52 -9.20
CA ASP A 122 4.96 -13.56 -9.35
C ASP A 122 5.29 -14.22 -8.00
N ASP A 123 6.50 -14.00 -7.48
CA ASP A 123 6.99 -14.51 -6.19
C ASP A 123 6.71 -13.58 -5.01
N ARG A 124 6.15 -12.40 -5.23
CA ARG A 124 5.90 -11.39 -4.19
C ARG A 124 4.45 -11.42 -3.74
N GLU A 125 4.28 -11.52 -2.43
CA GLU A 125 2.96 -11.55 -1.79
C GLU A 125 2.74 -10.30 -0.94
N ILE A 126 1.57 -9.68 -1.08
CA ILE A 126 1.10 -8.52 -0.32
C ILE A 126 -0.15 -8.94 0.43
N HIS A 127 -0.13 -8.86 1.75
CA HIS A 127 -1.29 -9.08 2.61
C HIS A 127 -2.01 -7.76 2.85
N PHE A 128 -3.30 -7.72 2.63
CA PHE A 128 -4.15 -6.57 2.89
C PHE A 128 -4.88 -6.75 4.22
N GLY A 129 -4.63 -5.86 5.15
CA GLY A 129 -5.25 -5.82 6.46
C GLY A 129 -6.44 -4.86 6.57
N ALA A 130 -6.67 -4.36 7.77
CA ALA A 130 -7.68 -3.35 8.08
C ALA A 130 -7.30 -1.96 7.55
N THR A 131 -8.30 -1.08 7.48
CA THR A 131 -8.08 0.37 7.27
C THR A 131 -7.68 1.00 8.60
N ALA A 132 -6.69 1.88 8.58
CA ALA A 132 -6.28 2.64 9.76
C ALA A 132 -7.38 3.64 10.16
N PRO A 133 -7.61 3.84 11.48
CA PRO A 133 -8.74 4.63 11.95
C PRO A 133 -8.68 6.12 11.56
N THR A 134 -7.49 6.68 11.41
CA THR A 134 -7.30 8.14 11.34
C THR A 134 -7.23 8.70 9.93
N ASP A 135 -6.59 8.00 8.99
CA ASP A 135 -6.17 8.61 7.73
C ASP A 135 -6.71 7.92 6.47
N GLY A 136 -7.60 6.93 6.63
CA GLY A 136 -8.10 6.13 5.51
C GLY A 136 -7.00 5.34 4.80
N LEU A 137 -5.83 5.20 5.43
CA LEU A 137 -4.74 4.35 4.98
C LEU A 137 -5.06 2.89 5.31
N ARG A 138 -4.48 1.97 4.59
CA ARG A 138 -4.61 0.52 4.83
C ARG A 138 -3.28 -0.06 5.26
N TYR A 139 -3.34 -1.01 6.19
CA TYR A 139 -2.19 -1.84 6.54
C TYR A 139 -1.94 -2.85 5.43
N LEU A 140 -0.74 -2.79 4.85
CA LEU A 140 -0.24 -3.74 3.86
C LEU A 140 1.02 -4.41 4.41
N GLN A 141 1.06 -5.73 4.43
CA GLN A 141 2.25 -6.46 4.83
C GLN A 141 2.96 -7.04 3.61
N VAL A 142 4.27 -6.82 3.54
CA VAL A 142 5.18 -7.41 2.58
C VAL A 142 6.36 -8.03 3.34
N GLY A 143 6.44 -9.34 3.33
CA GLY A 143 7.44 -10.06 4.12
C GLY A 143 7.39 -9.70 5.60
N ALA A 144 8.51 -9.26 6.16
CA ALA A 144 8.64 -8.90 7.57
C ALA A 144 8.26 -7.44 7.91
N ARG A 145 7.66 -6.70 6.98
CA ARG A 145 7.30 -5.29 7.18
C ARG A 145 5.83 -5.04 6.93
N VAL A 146 5.25 -4.16 7.74
CA VAL A 146 3.90 -3.64 7.58
C VAL A 146 3.99 -2.17 7.19
N HIS A 147 3.27 -1.80 6.14
CA HIS A 147 3.24 -0.47 5.57
C HIS A 147 1.85 0.14 5.71
N LEU A 148 1.77 1.46 5.94
CA LEU A 148 0.53 2.22 5.84
C LEU A 148 0.49 2.91 4.48
N CYS A 149 -0.43 2.47 3.64
CA CYS A 149 -0.53 2.90 2.25
C CYS A 149 -1.91 3.44 1.92
N PRO A 150 -2.05 4.33 0.93
CA PRO A 150 -3.35 4.79 0.46
C PRO A 150 -4.25 3.64 0.01
N ASP A 151 -5.49 3.58 0.52
CA ASP A 151 -6.44 2.49 0.24
C ASP A 151 -7.17 2.67 -1.08
N ARG A 152 -6.43 2.72 -2.18
CA ARG A 152 -7.00 2.91 -3.52
C ARG A 152 -7.28 1.60 -4.26
N LEU A 153 -6.58 0.54 -3.88
CA LEU A 153 -6.61 -0.72 -4.62
C LEU A 153 -7.58 -1.74 -4.04
N TYR A 154 -7.77 -1.76 -2.73
CA TYR A 154 -8.64 -2.75 -2.08
C TYR A 154 -10.08 -2.79 -2.64
N PRO A 155 -10.76 -1.65 -2.89
CA PRO A 155 -12.08 -1.66 -3.52
C PRO A 155 -12.07 -2.29 -4.91
N LEU A 156 -11.01 -2.05 -5.69
CA LEU A 156 -10.84 -2.66 -7.01
C LEU A 156 -10.68 -4.19 -6.90
N LEU A 157 -9.76 -4.65 -6.05
CA LEU A 157 -9.48 -6.08 -5.87
C LEU A 157 -10.67 -6.86 -5.30
N THR A 158 -11.58 -6.19 -4.62
CA THR A 158 -12.83 -6.77 -4.09
C THR A 158 -14.02 -6.61 -5.03
N SER A 159 -13.86 -6.06 -6.22
CA SER A 159 -14.92 -5.96 -7.23
C SER A 159 -15.26 -7.33 -7.83
N ALA A 160 -16.33 -7.39 -8.64
CA ALA A 160 -16.75 -8.62 -9.31
C ALA A 160 -15.68 -9.07 -10.34
N ALA A 161 -15.50 -10.38 -10.46
CA ALA A 161 -14.52 -10.96 -11.40
C ALA A 161 -14.78 -10.51 -12.85
N ALA A 162 -16.04 -10.49 -13.26
CA ALA A 162 -16.45 -10.07 -14.60
C ALA A 162 -16.01 -8.65 -14.97
N SER A 163 -15.78 -7.76 -13.97
CA SER A 163 -15.28 -6.40 -14.23
C SER A 163 -13.86 -6.40 -14.78
N PHE A 164 -13.09 -7.44 -14.49
CA PHE A 164 -11.71 -7.55 -14.95
C PHE A 164 -11.59 -8.11 -16.37
N LEU A 165 -12.68 -8.60 -16.97
CA LEU A 165 -12.69 -8.99 -18.38
C LEU A 165 -12.77 -7.73 -19.27
N ALA A 166 -12.10 -7.81 -20.40
CA ALA A 166 -12.27 -6.79 -21.44
C ALA A 166 -13.71 -6.83 -21.96
N PRO A 167 -14.32 -5.66 -22.19
CA PRO A 167 -15.65 -5.63 -22.78
C PRO A 167 -15.63 -6.36 -24.14
N ALA A 168 -16.63 -7.19 -24.39
CA ALA A 168 -16.80 -7.80 -25.70
C ALA A 168 -17.01 -6.64 -26.71
N ILE A 169 -16.10 -6.50 -27.65
CA ILE A 169 -16.29 -5.60 -28.77
C ILE A 169 -17.38 -6.26 -29.63
N GLU A 170 -18.62 -5.81 -29.49
CA GLU A 170 -19.65 -6.16 -30.47
C GLU A 170 -19.12 -5.73 -31.84
N SER A 171 -18.80 -6.72 -32.68
CA SER A 171 -18.50 -6.46 -34.08
C SER A 171 -19.73 -5.75 -34.67
N PRO A 172 -19.57 -4.61 -35.35
CA PRO A 172 -20.71 -3.95 -35.97
C PRO A 172 -21.44 -4.94 -36.86
N GLN A 173 -22.68 -5.24 -36.50
CA GLN A 173 -23.55 -6.07 -37.33
C GLN A 173 -23.57 -5.53 -38.70
N SER A 174 -23.03 -6.26 -39.66
CA SER A 174 -23.11 -5.97 -41.07
C SER A 174 -24.62 -5.78 -41.40
N PRO A 175 -25.04 -4.65 -41.96
CA PRO A 175 -26.45 -4.48 -42.30
C PRO A 175 -26.86 -5.59 -43.26
N ALA A 176 -27.86 -6.38 -42.85
CA ALA A 176 -28.45 -7.39 -43.71
C ALA A 176 -28.90 -6.77 -45.01
N THR A 177 -28.23 -7.10 -46.12
CA THR A 177 -28.64 -6.73 -47.46
C THR A 177 -30.00 -7.32 -47.70
N LYS A 178 -31.02 -6.46 -47.66
CA LYS A 178 -32.34 -6.80 -48.19
C LYS A 178 -32.21 -6.96 -49.69
N VAL A 179 -32.27 -8.19 -50.16
CA VAL A 179 -32.49 -8.51 -51.59
C VAL A 179 -33.98 -8.43 -51.82
N GLU A 180 -34.39 -7.52 -52.66
CA GLU A 180 -35.71 -7.42 -53.29
C GLU A 180 -35.76 -8.37 -54.47
#